data_1fe96cbe5d474abb45273f3bc464b747
#
_entry.id   1fe96cbe5d474abb45273f3bc464b747
#
_cell.length_a   1.000
_cell.length_b   1.000
_cell.length_c   1.000
_cell.angle_alpha   90.00
_cell.angle_beta   90.00
_cell.angle_gamma   90.00
#
_symmetry.space_group_name_H-M   'P 1'
#
loop_
_entity.id
_entity.type
_entity.pdbx_description
1 polymer ?
#
loop_
_entity_poly.entity_id
_entity_poly.type
_entity_poly.pdbx_seq_one_letter_code
_entity_poly.pdbx_strand_id
1 'polypeptide(L)'
;IPRDQIWVTSKMWLQDYKYEDAKKAIETSLNKLGLDYIDLYLLHQPYGAVDEAWKAVEEAQKAGKLRSIGISNMTPKLWNKFVPNFDVTPAVNQVEFNPYFQQKELREILAKDDVRLEAWAPLGQGNADLLHEPAITAIAEKYGKNAGQVILRFENQEEIVVFPKSVHEARIKSNLDIF
;
A
#
# COMPACT_ATOMS: atom_id res chain seq x y z
N ILE A 1 19.83 6.74 11.23
CA ILE A 1 18.47 7.20 11.56
C ILE A 1 17.92 6.27 12.63
N PRO A 2 17.38 6.78 13.74
CA PRO A 2 16.73 5.96 14.77
C PRO A 2 15.58 5.12 14.20
N ARG A 3 15.36 3.92 14.74
CA ARG A 3 14.35 2.97 14.24
C ARG A 3 12.93 3.54 14.32
N ASP A 4 12.63 4.30 15.33
CA ASP A 4 11.34 4.96 15.56
C ASP A 4 11.02 6.12 14.58
N GLN A 5 12.03 6.55 13.80
CA GLN A 5 11.88 7.56 12.74
C GLN A 5 11.74 6.94 11.35
N ILE A 6 11.69 5.61 11.25
CA ILE A 6 11.57 4.89 10.00
C ILE A 6 10.30 4.06 10.02
N TRP A 7 9.48 4.21 8.97
CA TRP A 7 8.35 3.33 8.71
C TRP A 7 8.76 2.23 7.76
N VAL A 8 8.65 0.97 8.20
CA VAL A 8 9.01 -0.21 7.40
C VAL A 8 7.76 -0.99 7.04
N THR A 9 7.53 -1.16 5.75
CA THR A 9 6.46 -2.01 5.21
C THR A 9 7.05 -3.24 4.53
N SER A 10 6.49 -4.40 4.80
CA SER A 10 6.81 -5.64 4.09
C SER A 10 5.55 -6.43 3.76
N LYS A 11 5.70 -7.52 3.00
CA LYS A 11 4.56 -8.32 2.51
C LYS A 11 4.85 -9.80 2.61
N MET A 12 3.79 -10.58 2.88
CA MET A 12 3.80 -12.04 2.79
C MET A 12 3.32 -12.48 1.42
N TRP A 13 4.02 -13.43 0.79
CA TRP A 13 3.60 -13.99 -0.49
C TRP A 13 2.68 -15.20 -0.32
N LEU A 14 1.88 -15.50 -1.33
CA LEU A 14 0.83 -16.56 -1.35
C LEU A 14 1.29 -17.94 -0.86
N GLN A 15 2.53 -18.32 -1.17
CA GLN A 15 3.09 -19.64 -0.81
C GLN A 15 3.13 -19.88 0.69
N ASP A 16 3.16 -18.77 1.47
CA ASP A 16 3.34 -18.82 2.92
C ASP A 16 2.00 -18.59 3.66
N TYR A 17 0.84 -18.68 2.99
CA TYR A 17 -0.47 -18.34 3.59
C TYR A 17 -1.06 -19.43 4.48
N LYS A 18 -0.52 -20.64 4.52
CA LYS A 18 -0.90 -21.60 5.53
C LYS A 18 -0.49 -21.11 6.92
N TYR A 19 -1.33 -21.30 7.91
CA TYR A 19 -1.15 -20.70 9.24
C TYR A 19 0.27 -20.86 9.83
N GLU A 20 0.81 -22.08 9.86
CA GLU A 20 2.17 -22.32 10.40
C GLU A 20 3.28 -21.73 9.51
N ASP A 21 3.09 -21.71 8.18
CA ASP A 21 4.04 -21.12 7.26
C ASP A 21 3.98 -19.58 7.32
N ALA A 22 2.80 -19.00 7.53
CA ALA A 22 2.62 -17.57 7.75
C ALA A 22 3.37 -17.07 8.99
N LYS A 23 3.30 -17.81 10.09
CA LYS A 23 4.08 -17.52 11.30
C LYS A 23 5.58 -17.53 11.03
N LYS A 24 6.07 -18.55 10.31
CA LYS A 24 7.50 -18.62 9.93
C LYS A 24 7.90 -17.49 8.98
N ALA A 25 7.03 -17.10 8.04
CA ALA A 25 7.29 -16.01 7.11
C ALA A 25 7.42 -14.66 7.81
N ILE A 26 6.62 -14.41 8.85
CA ILE A 26 6.74 -13.22 9.70
C ILE A 26 8.11 -13.20 10.39
N GLU A 27 8.49 -14.29 11.06
CA GLU A 27 9.80 -14.39 11.72
C GLU A 27 10.95 -14.22 10.72
N THR A 28 10.81 -14.85 9.54
CA THR A 28 11.81 -14.73 8.47
C THR A 28 11.96 -13.29 8.01
N SER A 29 10.84 -12.56 7.87
CA SER A 29 10.84 -11.15 7.49
C SER A 29 11.56 -10.29 8.55
N LEU A 30 11.22 -10.46 9.81
CA LEU A 30 11.87 -9.77 10.93
C LEU A 30 13.38 -10.02 10.96
N ASN A 31 13.78 -11.29 10.88
CA ASN A 31 15.18 -11.68 10.89
C ASN A 31 15.97 -11.14 9.70
N LYS A 32 15.40 -11.21 8.47
CA LYS A 32 16.06 -10.66 7.26
C LYS A 32 16.19 -9.15 7.29
N LEU A 33 15.23 -8.46 7.89
CA LEU A 33 15.27 -7.01 8.06
C LEU A 33 16.13 -6.58 9.25
N GLY A 34 16.46 -7.49 10.17
CA GLY A 34 17.18 -7.17 11.40
C GLY A 34 16.35 -6.29 12.33
N LEU A 35 15.05 -6.55 12.43
CA LEU A 35 14.10 -5.71 13.18
C LEU A 35 13.35 -6.52 14.24
N ASP A 36 13.06 -5.88 15.37
CA ASP A 36 12.21 -6.44 16.42
C ASP A 36 10.72 -6.33 16.07
N TYR A 37 10.35 -5.35 15.24
CA TYR A 37 9.00 -5.16 14.75
C TYR A 37 8.97 -4.56 13.34
N ILE A 38 7.87 -4.80 12.61
CA ILE A 38 7.54 -4.18 11.33
C ILE A 38 6.37 -3.22 11.53
N ASP A 39 6.42 -2.02 10.94
CA ASP A 39 5.36 -1.01 11.12
C ASP A 39 4.08 -1.38 10.37
N LEU A 40 4.20 -1.93 9.17
CA LEU A 40 3.06 -2.42 8.39
C LEU A 40 3.41 -3.71 7.66
N TYR A 41 2.59 -4.75 7.85
CA TYR A 41 2.77 -6.02 7.18
C TYR A 41 1.52 -6.39 6.39
N LEU A 42 1.69 -6.66 5.08
CA LEU A 42 0.57 -6.88 4.17
C LEU A 42 0.52 -8.32 3.69
N LEU A 43 -0.68 -8.88 3.55
CA LEU A 43 -0.90 -10.00 2.65
C LEU A 43 -0.82 -9.49 1.21
N HIS A 44 0.11 -10.04 0.39
CA HIS A 44 0.44 -9.47 -0.91
C HIS A 44 -0.66 -9.68 -1.96
N GLN A 45 -1.47 -10.72 -1.81
CA GLN A 45 -2.55 -11.07 -2.73
C GLN A 45 -3.76 -11.62 -1.96
N PRO A 46 -4.99 -11.41 -2.44
CA PRO A 46 -6.20 -11.83 -1.74
C PRO A 46 -6.67 -13.24 -2.19
N TYR A 47 -5.75 -14.17 -2.34
CA TYR A 47 -6.01 -15.53 -2.83
C TYR A 47 -5.43 -16.59 -1.91
N GLY A 48 -5.85 -17.85 -2.09
CA GLY A 48 -5.38 -18.97 -1.29
C GLY A 48 -5.95 -19.00 0.12
N ALA A 49 -5.12 -19.33 1.10
CA ALA A 49 -5.51 -19.50 2.50
C ALA A 49 -5.50 -18.15 3.27
N VAL A 50 -6.22 -17.14 2.74
CA VAL A 50 -6.26 -15.77 3.26
C VAL A 50 -6.64 -15.75 4.74
N ASP A 51 -7.67 -16.50 5.15
CA ASP A 51 -8.15 -16.53 6.54
C ASP A 51 -7.09 -17.08 7.50
N GLU A 52 -6.35 -18.13 7.08
CA GLU A 52 -5.26 -18.70 7.87
C GLU A 52 -4.09 -17.71 8.03
N ALA A 53 -3.70 -17.05 6.94
CA ALA A 53 -2.65 -16.04 6.95
C ALA A 53 -3.06 -14.83 7.77
N TRP A 54 -4.33 -14.38 7.65
CA TRP A 54 -4.82 -13.25 8.41
C TRP A 54 -4.77 -13.52 9.90
N LYS A 55 -5.23 -14.68 10.36
CA LYS A 55 -5.12 -15.10 11.76
C LYS A 55 -3.68 -15.06 12.28
N ALA A 56 -2.71 -15.49 11.49
CA ALA A 56 -1.31 -15.46 11.89
C ALA A 56 -0.77 -14.01 12.03
N VAL A 57 -1.17 -13.08 11.14
CA VAL A 57 -0.74 -11.68 11.26
C VAL A 57 -1.45 -10.95 12.41
N GLU A 58 -2.71 -11.27 12.72
CA GLU A 58 -3.43 -10.77 13.91
C GLU A 58 -2.72 -11.17 15.21
N GLU A 59 -2.31 -12.44 15.32
CA GLU A 59 -1.57 -12.93 16.48
C GLU A 59 -0.20 -12.24 16.60
N ALA A 60 0.49 -12.04 15.48
CA ALA A 60 1.77 -11.33 15.46
C ALA A 60 1.63 -9.84 15.82
N GLN A 61 0.51 -9.21 15.42
CA GLN A 61 0.18 -7.84 15.83
C GLN A 61 -0.05 -7.79 17.34
N LYS A 62 -0.87 -8.68 17.87
CA LYS A 62 -1.13 -8.78 19.32
C LYS A 62 0.14 -9.02 20.12
N ALA A 63 1.10 -9.75 19.56
CA ALA A 63 2.41 -9.99 20.16
C ALA A 63 3.39 -8.80 20.01
N GLY A 64 3.02 -7.71 19.35
CA GLY A 64 3.85 -6.51 19.14
C GLY A 64 4.91 -6.63 18.04
N LYS A 65 4.93 -7.74 17.28
CA LYS A 65 5.84 -7.95 16.15
C LYS A 65 5.45 -7.15 14.90
N LEU A 66 4.16 -6.89 14.75
CA LEU A 66 3.58 -6.07 13.69
C LEU A 66 2.79 -4.93 14.33
N ARG A 67 3.05 -3.68 13.97
CA ARG A 67 2.32 -2.52 14.50
C ARG A 67 0.96 -2.35 13.82
N SER A 68 0.95 -2.49 12.49
CA SER A 68 -0.24 -2.44 11.67
C SER A 68 -0.24 -3.61 10.69
N ILE A 69 -1.43 -4.10 10.36
CA ILE A 69 -1.63 -5.18 9.42
C ILE A 69 -2.59 -4.76 8.32
N GLY A 70 -2.37 -5.23 7.12
CA GLY A 70 -3.17 -4.86 5.97
C GLY A 70 -3.13 -5.92 4.88
N ILE A 71 -3.75 -5.59 3.77
CA ILE A 71 -3.85 -6.50 2.65
C ILE A 71 -3.62 -5.75 1.34
N SER A 72 -3.21 -6.46 0.29
CA SER A 72 -3.09 -5.88 -1.05
C SER A 72 -4.06 -6.53 -2.01
N ASN A 73 -4.47 -5.76 -3.03
CA ASN A 73 -5.26 -6.22 -4.18
C ASN A 73 -6.65 -6.78 -3.86
N MET A 74 -7.22 -6.43 -2.69
CA MET A 74 -8.62 -6.72 -2.40
C MET A 74 -9.53 -5.88 -3.29
N THR A 75 -10.31 -6.56 -4.13
CA THR A 75 -11.43 -5.94 -4.86
C THR A 75 -12.64 -5.75 -3.94
N PRO A 76 -13.66 -4.93 -4.29
CA PRO A 76 -14.89 -4.81 -3.53
C PRO A 76 -15.54 -6.15 -3.18
N LYS A 77 -15.58 -7.07 -4.14
CA LYS A 77 -16.15 -8.41 -3.95
C LYS A 77 -15.36 -9.23 -2.93
N LEU A 78 -14.04 -9.20 -2.99
CA LEU A 78 -13.18 -9.95 -2.06
C LEU A 78 -13.16 -9.32 -0.67
N TRP A 79 -13.19 -7.99 -0.59
CA TRP A 79 -13.34 -7.26 0.67
C TRP A 79 -14.59 -7.69 1.43
N ASN A 80 -15.74 -7.61 0.77
CA ASN A 80 -17.02 -8.01 1.36
C ASN A 80 -17.11 -9.51 1.70
N LYS A 81 -16.29 -10.34 1.07
CA LYS A 81 -16.23 -11.77 1.35
C LYS A 81 -15.39 -12.11 2.59
N PHE A 82 -14.21 -11.50 2.70
CA PHE A 82 -13.20 -11.89 3.70
C PHE A 82 -13.25 -11.03 4.96
N VAL A 83 -13.26 -9.71 4.81
CA VAL A 83 -13.07 -8.79 5.94
C VAL A 83 -14.10 -8.92 7.06
N PRO A 84 -15.39 -9.20 6.78
CA PRO A 84 -16.38 -9.45 7.84
C PRO A 84 -16.07 -10.64 8.75
N ASN A 85 -15.15 -11.54 8.35
CA ASN A 85 -14.75 -12.70 9.15
C ASN A 85 -13.43 -12.49 9.91
N PHE A 86 -12.79 -11.32 9.77
CA PHE A 86 -11.56 -10.99 10.46
C PHE A 86 -11.85 -10.42 11.85
N ASP A 87 -11.03 -10.79 12.85
CA ASP A 87 -11.13 -10.20 14.18
C ASP A 87 -10.60 -8.76 14.21
N VAL A 88 -9.60 -8.46 13.36
CA VAL A 88 -9.03 -7.12 13.18
C VAL A 88 -9.26 -6.66 11.74
N THR A 89 -9.93 -5.52 11.56
CA THR A 89 -10.06 -4.90 10.25
C THR A 89 -8.69 -4.48 9.72
N PRO A 90 -8.36 -4.76 8.43
CA PRO A 90 -7.10 -4.27 7.84
C PRO A 90 -6.99 -2.76 7.96
N ALA A 91 -5.84 -2.25 8.40
CA ALA A 91 -5.59 -0.81 8.45
C ALA A 91 -5.44 -0.20 7.04
N VAL A 92 -5.04 -1.03 6.08
CA VAL A 92 -4.71 -0.62 4.71
C VAL A 92 -5.16 -1.68 3.71
N ASN A 93 -5.68 -1.22 2.56
CA ASN A 93 -5.75 -2.01 1.34
C ASN A 93 -4.85 -1.36 0.27
N GLN A 94 -3.75 -2.03 -0.09
CA GLN A 94 -2.83 -1.53 -1.11
C GLN A 94 -3.21 -2.07 -2.49
N VAL A 95 -3.69 -1.20 -3.38
CA VAL A 95 -4.19 -1.56 -4.72
C VAL A 95 -3.57 -0.70 -5.80
N GLU A 96 -3.76 -1.07 -7.06
CA GLU A 96 -3.46 -0.16 -8.16
C GLU A 96 -4.32 1.09 -8.03
N PHE A 97 -3.67 2.25 -8.03
CA PHE A 97 -4.36 3.53 -8.08
C PHE A 97 -3.52 4.54 -8.87
N ASN A 98 -4.16 5.23 -9.79
CA ASN A 98 -3.62 6.35 -10.56
C ASN A 98 -4.79 7.13 -11.18
N PRO A 99 -4.57 8.28 -11.83
CA PRO A 99 -5.65 9.07 -12.44
C PRO A 99 -6.57 8.31 -13.39
N TYR A 100 -6.08 7.28 -14.09
CA TYR A 100 -6.88 6.44 -14.98
C TYR A 100 -7.63 5.32 -14.25
N PHE A 101 -7.19 4.95 -13.03
CA PHE A 101 -7.77 3.86 -12.26
C PHE A 101 -8.01 4.27 -10.81
N GLN A 102 -9.11 4.97 -10.56
CA GLN A 102 -9.38 5.67 -9.31
C GLN A 102 -10.11 4.85 -8.25
N GLN A 103 -10.39 3.57 -8.45
CA GLN A 103 -10.97 2.65 -7.45
C GLN A 103 -12.23 3.21 -6.74
N LYS A 104 -13.12 3.90 -7.43
CA LYS A 104 -14.23 4.66 -6.82
C LYS A 104 -15.08 3.82 -5.86
N GLU A 105 -15.59 2.67 -6.31
CA GLU A 105 -16.39 1.75 -5.50
C GLU A 105 -15.61 1.24 -4.28
N LEU A 106 -14.36 0.84 -4.47
CA LEU A 106 -13.52 0.35 -3.38
C LEU A 106 -13.26 1.44 -2.33
N ARG A 107 -13.00 2.67 -2.76
CA ARG A 107 -12.79 3.82 -1.85
C ARG A 107 -14.00 4.08 -0.97
N GLU A 108 -15.22 3.96 -1.50
CA GLU A 108 -16.45 4.11 -0.72
C GLU A 108 -16.59 3.02 0.36
N ILE A 109 -16.16 1.81 0.04
CA ILE A 109 -16.17 0.69 1.00
C ILE A 109 -15.11 0.93 2.08
N LEU A 110 -13.87 1.21 1.70
CA LEU A 110 -12.78 1.44 2.63
C LEU A 110 -13.05 2.62 3.58
N ALA A 111 -13.67 3.70 3.07
CA ALA A 111 -14.03 4.85 3.90
C ALA A 111 -15.07 4.51 4.99
N LYS A 112 -16.00 3.58 4.73
CA LYS A 112 -16.97 3.12 5.74
C LYS A 112 -16.32 2.31 6.86
N ASP A 113 -15.25 1.59 6.52
CA ASP A 113 -14.53 0.72 7.45
C ASP A 113 -13.34 1.43 8.12
N ASP A 114 -13.14 2.74 7.86
CA ASP A 114 -11.99 3.56 8.31
C ASP A 114 -10.62 2.98 7.87
N VAL A 115 -10.55 2.48 6.64
CA VAL A 115 -9.37 1.84 6.06
C VAL A 115 -8.71 2.76 5.05
N ARG A 116 -7.39 2.88 5.10
CA ARG A 116 -6.62 3.68 4.15
C ARG A 116 -6.35 2.92 2.86
N LEU A 117 -6.48 3.61 1.73
CA LEU A 117 -6.01 3.11 0.45
C LEU A 117 -4.54 3.49 0.27
N GLU A 118 -3.72 2.52 -0.07
CA GLU A 118 -2.35 2.74 -0.55
C GLU A 118 -2.28 2.43 -2.04
N ALA A 119 -1.57 3.29 -2.78
CA ALA A 119 -1.39 3.13 -4.22
C ALA A 119 -0.10 2.38 -4.55
N TRP A 120 -0.21 1.21 -5.18
CA TRP A 120 0.90 0.76 -6.01
C TRP A 120 0.71 1.30 -7.44
N ALA A 121 1.81 1.51 -8.17
CA ALA A 121 1.85 2.15 -9.48
C ALA A 121 1.20 3.55 -9.54
N PRO A 122 1.48 4.46 -8.59
CA PRO A 122 0.88 5.80 -8.57
C PRO A 122 1.15 6.59 -9.87
N LEU A 123 2.28 6.37 -10.51
CA LEU A 123 2.65 6.98 -11.79
C LEU A 123 2.39 6.03 -13.00
N GLY A 124 1.45 5.08 -12.86
CA GLY A 124 1.08 4.16 -13.93
C GLY A 124 2.22 3.26 -14.43
N GLN A 125 3.21 2.93 -13.57
CA GLN A 125 4.41 2.16 -13.93
C GLN A 125 5.24 2.79 -15.07
N GLY A 126 5.18 4.11 -15.22
CA GLY A 126 5.84 4.84 -16.29
C GLY A 126 5.06 4.85 -17.61
N ASN A 127 3.74 4.63 -17.52
CA ASN A 127 2.85 4.78 -18.67
C ASN A 127 3.01 6.18 -19.29
N ALA A 128 3.51 6.21 -20.52
CA ALA A 128 3.79 7.46 -21.23
C ALA A 128 2.50 8.28 -21.46
N ASP A 129 1.39 7.62 -21.76
CA ASP A 129 0.12 8.31 -22.02
C ASP A 129 -0.37 9.07 -20.79
N LEU A 130 -0.25 8.45 -19.61
CA LEU A 130 -0.59 9.10 -18.34
C LEU A 130 0.28 10.34 -18.07
N LEU A 131 1.59 10.22 -18.30
CA LEU A 131 2.54 11.32 -18.05
C LEU A 131 2.46 12.45 -19.10
N HIS A 132 1.85 12.18 -20.25
CA HIS A 132 1.63 13.17 -21.30
C HIS A 132 0.16 13.56 -21.47
N GLU A 133 -0.70 13.14 -20.53
CA GLU A 133 -2.12 13.52 -20.55
C GLU A 133 -2.28 15.06 -20.59
N PRO A 134 -2.97 15.62 -21.58
CA PRO A 134 -3.05 17.08 -21.78
C PRO A 134 -3.55 17.84 -20.55
N ALA A 135 -4.50 17.29 -19.80
CA ALA A 135 -5.00 17.91 -18.59
C ALA A 135 -3.94 17.99 -17.50
N ILE A 136 -3.11 16.94 -17.35
CA ILE A 136 -2.04 16.86 -16.36
C ILE A 136 -0.89 17.79 -16.75
N THR A 137 -0.49 17.79 -18.02
CA THR A 137 0.60 18.65 -18.50
C THR A 137 0.24 20.13 -18.44
N ALA A 138 -0.99 20.52 -18.73
CA ALA A 138 -1.45 21.91 -18.58
C ALA A 138 -1.40 22.39 -17.11
N ILE A 139 -1.75 21.52 -16.15
CA ILE A 139 -1.61 21.82 -14.72
C ILE A 139 -0.11 21.92 -14.36
N ALA A 140 0.71 21.01 -14.84
CA ALA A 140 2.15 21.01 -14.59
C ALA A 140 2.81 22.31 -15.05
N GLU A 141 2.52 22.77 -16.27
CA GLU A 141 2.98 24.05 -16.82
C GLU A 141 2.53 25.23 -15.95
N LYS A 142 1.24 25.25 -15.58
CA LYS A 142 0.67 26.35 -14.76
C LYS A 142 1.40 26.51 -13.42
N TYR A 143 1.83 25.42 -12.80
CA TYR A 143 2.46 25.43 -11.48
C TYR A 143 3.99 25.26 -11.51
N GLY A 144 4.61 25.22 -12.67
CA GLY A 144 6.07 25.01 -12.83
C GLY A 144 6.53 23.67 -12.29
N LYS A 145 5.68 22.64 -12.37
CA LYS A 145 5.93 21.27 -11.92
C LYS A 145 6.00 20.32 -13.11
N ASN A 146 6.39 19.07 -12.89
CA ASN A 146 6.26 18.02 -13.91
C ASN A 146 4.98 17.18 -13.70
N ALA A 147 4.60 16.40 -14.71
CA ALA A 147 3.39 15.58 -14.67
C ALA A 147 3.37 14.60 -13.47
N GLY A 148 4.50 14.00 -13.12
CA GLY A 148 4.60 13.10 -11.96
C GLY A 148 4.28 13.81 -10.65
N GLN A 149 4.75 15.06 -10.46
CA GLN A 149 4.44 15.86 -9.28
C GLN A 149 2.95 16.20 -9.20
N VAL A 150 2.33 16.51 -10.33
CA VAL A 150 0.87 16.78 -10.39
C VAL A 150 0.07 15.54 -10.00
N ILE A 151 0.43 14.38 -10.53
CA ILE A 151 -0.23 13.11 -10.21
C ILE A 151 -0.08 12.80 -8.72
N LEU A 152 1.13 12.83 -8.17
CA LEU A 152 1.37 12.58 -6.75
C LEU A 152 0.64 13.58 -5.85
N ARG A 153 0.55 14.85 -6.27
CA ARG A 153 -0.23 15.86 -5.56
C ARG A 153 -1.72 15.56 -5.58
N PHE A 154 -2.27 15.16 -6.72
CA PHE A 154 -3.65 14.71 -6.84
C PHE A 154 -3.94 13.55 -5.88
N GLU A 155 -3.11 12.50 -5.90
CA GLU A 155 -3.28 11.34 -5.03
C GLU A 155 -3.20 11.72 -3.54
N ASN A 156 -2.26 12.59 -3.18
CA ASN A 156 -2.15 13.10 -1.82
C ASN A 156 -3.38 13.91 -1.38
N GLN A 157 -3.96 14.73 -2.27
CA GLN A 157 -5.20 15.48 -2.00
C GLN A 157 -6.42 14.56 -1.84
N GLU A 158 -6.40 13.40 -2.50
CA GLU A 158 -7.41 12.34 -2.36
C GLU A 158 -7.15 11.44 -1.13
N GLU A 159 -6.22 11.81 -0.26
CA GLU A 159 -5.80 11.06 0.94
C GLU A 159 -5.26 9.65 0.65
N ILE A 160 -4.72 9.44 -0.55
CA ILE A 160 -4.09 8.19 -0.96
C ILE A 160 -2.63 8.16 -0.51
N VAL A 161 -2.23 7.08 0.14
CA VAL A 161 -0.82 6.87 0.50
C VAL A 161 -0.05 6.38 -0.72
N VAL A 162 1.06 7.04 -1.06
CA VAL A 162 1.84 6.78 -2.27
C VAL A 162 3.32 6.54 -1.98
N PHE A 163 3.95 5.65 -2.75
CA PHE A 163 5.42 5.42 -2.68
C PHE A 163 6.02 5.43 -4.08
N PRO A 164 6.27 6.63 -4.64
CA PRO A 164 6.84 6.77 -5.96
C PRO A 164 8.31 6.32 -5.95
N LYS A 165 8.56 5.07 -6.33
CA LYS A 165 9.91 4.48 -6.35
C LYS A 165 10.78 5.10 -7.45
N SER A 166 11.99 5.49 -7.09
CA SER A 166 13.02 5.85 -8.06
C SER A 166 14.42 5.46 -7.56
N VAL A 167 15.35 5.28 -8.50
CA VAL A 167 16.78 5.16 -8.25
C VAL A 167 17.56 6.40 -8.74
N HIS A 168 16.86 7.37 -9.32
CA HIS A 168 17.42 8.62 -9.81
C HIS A 168 17.20 9.73 -8.79
N GLU A 169 18.29 10.33 -8.31
CA GLU A 169 18.25 11.38 -7.28
C GLU A 169 17.30 12.54 -7.64
N ALA A 170 17.36 13.02 -8.88
CA ALA A 170 16.51 14.11 -9.36
C ALA A 170 15.01 13.76 -9.25
N ARG A 171 14.63 12.51 -9.57
CA ARG A 171 13.24 12.04 -9.44
C ARG A 171 12.84 11.86 -7.97
N ILE A 172 13.74 11.37 -7.13
CA ILE A 172 13.47 11.25 -5.68
C ILE A 172 13.17 12.63 -5.09
N LYS A 173 13.98 13.64 -5.43
CA LYS A 173 13.77 15.03 -5.00
C LYS A 173 12.45 15.59 -5.53
N SER A 174 12.17 15.44 -6.83
CA SER A 174 10.93 15.96 -7.42
C SER A 174 9.68 15.29 -6.88
N ASN A 175 9.74 13.99 -6.55
CA ASN A 175 8.62 13.26 -5.95
C ASN A 175 8.24 13.77 -4.54
N LEU A 176 9.14 14.45 -3.84
CA LEU A 176 8.88 15.10 -2.55
C LEU A 176 8.40 16.55 -2.71
N ASP A 177 8.71 17.20 -3.83
CA ASP A 177 8.38 18.59 -4.12
C ASP A 177 6.99 18.72 -4.76
N ILE A 178 5.96 18.28 -4.04
CA ILE A 178 4.56 18.25 -4.51
C ILE A 178 3.66 19.31 -3.83
N PHE A 179 4.25 20.17 -2.97
CA PHE A 179 3.54 21.24 -2.24
C PHE A 179 3.92 22.61 -2.74
#